data_6b88f267c5f047988b7baaad1416747a
#
_entry.id   6b88f267c5f047988b7baaad1416747a
#
_cell.length_a   1.000
_cell.length_b   1.000
_cell.length_c   1.000
_cell.angle_alpha   90.00
_cell.angle_beta   90.00
_cell.angle_gamma   90.00
#
_symmetry.space_group_name_H-M   'P 1'
#
loop_
_entity.id
_entity.type
_entity.pdbx_description
1 polymer ?
#
loop_
_entity_poly.entity_id
_entity_poly.type
_entity_poly.pdbx_seq_one_letter_code
_entity_poly.pdbx_strand_id
1 'polypeptide(L)'
;MITIARHIELLLLDHDCVIVPGFGGFIANHVEAKYCGEIEPVFLPPYRTIGFNQRLKVNDGLLVQSYMTAYDASYPAAHLQMEKDIEDMVNDLEMTGAYELNNIGVVKKGLNNNITFTPVETGVLSPALYGLYSYEIESLEGCIKKREAEKSLQIAAMNLTINGDVQTEKKPNDIVIRMNRHWLDFAVSVAAAALLFFCFSYTAMRNINQESDTIVAAFYPMPNKQTGTKSVSQDIP
;
A
#
# COMPACT_ATOMS: atom_id res chain seq x y z
N MET A 1 -9.20 -16.65 33.14
CA MET A 1 -9.37 -17.82 32.26
C MET A 1 -8.72 -17.52 30.93
N ILE A 2 -7.92 -18.43 30.39
CA ILE A 2 -7.24 -18.22 29.13
C ILE A 2 -8.23 -18.56 28.00
N THR A 3 -8.39 -17.70 27.01
CA THR A 3 -9.30 -17.95 25.89
C THR A 3 -8.74 -18.99 24.92
N ILE A 4 -9.61 -19.69 24.18
CA ILE A 4 -9.18 -20.65 23.15
C ILE A 4 -8.25 -20.00 22.11
N ALA A 5 -8.52 -18.74 21.75
CA ALA A 5 -7.66 -17.95 20.84
C ALA A 5 -6.23 -17.85 21.37
N ARG A 6 -6.05 -17.67 22.67
CA ARG A 6 -4.74 -17.59 23.31
C ARG A 6 -4.03 -18.93 23.37
N HIS A 7 -4.77 -20.04 23.59
CA HIS A 7 -4.20 -21.39 23.48
C HIS A 7 -3.66 -21.68 22.09
N ILE A 8 -4.43 -21.35 21.05
CA ILE A 8 -4.02 -21.52 19.66
C ILE A 8 -2.79 -20.65 19.35
N GLU A 9 -2.78 -19.39 19.78
CA GLU A 9 -1.66 -18.47 19.60
C GLU A 9 -0.35 -19.04 20.21
N LEU A 10 -0.39 -19.46 21.46
CA LEU A 10 0.76 -20.00 22.15
C LEU A 10 1.29 -21.26 21.47
N LEU A 11 0.40 -22.16 21.08
CA LEU A 11 0.80 -23.40 20.40
C LEU A 11 1.43 -23.11 19.03
N LEU A 12 0.93 -22.12 18.28
CA LEU A 12 1.49 -21.76 16.98
C LEU A 12 2.88 -21.13 17.07
N LEU A 13 3.36 -20.71 18.24
CA LEU A 13 4.73 -20.24 18.40
C LEU A 13 5.75 -21.38 18.20
N ASP A 14 5.42 -22.58 18.67
CA ASP A 14 6.32 -23.74 18.69
C ASP A 14 5.91 -24.84 17.70
N HIS A 15 4.66 -24.82 17.24
CA HIS A 15 4.11 -25.84 16.34
C HIS A 15 3.69 -25.24 15.00
N ASP A 16 3.85 -26.01 13.92
CA ASP A 16 3.47 -25.58 12.58
C ASP A 16 2.00 -25.87 12.25
N CYS A 17 1.30 -26.64 13.09
CA CYS A 17 -0.11 -26.95 12.92
C CYS A 17 -0.79 -27.08 14.29
N VAL A 18 -1.95 -26.44 14.43
CA VAL A 18 -2.82 -26.54 15.62
C VAL A 18 -4.23 -26.86 15.15
N ILE A 19 -4.74 -28.04 15.53
CA ILE A 19 -6.08 -28.49 15.16
C ILE A 19 -7.07 -28.11 16.28
N VAL A 20 -8.15 -27.44 15.90
CA VAL A 20 -9.33 -27.25 16.72
C VAL A 20 -10.35 -28.31 16.33
N PRO A 21 -10.60 -29.32 17.22
CA PRO A 21 -11.45 -30.47 16.89
C PRO A 21 -12.84 -30.04 16.39
N GLY A 22 -13.30 -30.67 15.31
CA GLY A 22 -14.60 -30.38 14.72
C GLY A 22 -14.67 -29.08 13.88
N PHE A 23 -13.76 -28.14 14.09
CA PHE A 23 -13.77 -26.83 13.45
C PHE A 23 -12.80 -26.75 12.25
N GLY A 24 -11.50 -26.91 12.50
CA GLY A 24 -10.46 -26.84 11.47
C GLY A 24 -9.07 -26.73 12.07
N GLY A 25 -8.04 -26.62 11.21
CA GLY A 25 -6.66 -26.50 11.64
C GLY A 25 -6.01 -25.19 11.16
N PHE A 26 -5.24 -24.56 12.03
CA PHE A 26 -4.38 -23.43 11.72
C PHE A 26 -2.98 -23.94 11.38
N ILE A 27 -2.43 -23.49 10.26
CA ILE A 27 -1.15 -23.96 9.74
C ILE A 27 -0.21 -22.75 9.61
N ALA A 28 0.95 -22.83 10.24
CA ALA A 28 1.99 -21.84 10.11
C ALA A 28 2.91 -22.21 8.94
N ASN A 29 2.95 -21.35 7.92
CA ASN A 29 3.79 -21.52 6.74
C ASN A 29 5.04 -20.64 6.88
N HIS A 30 6.21 -21.22 6.64
CA HIS A 30 7.45 -20.47 6.59
C HIS A 30 7.59 -19.75 5.25
N VAL A 31 7.90 -18.47 5.30
CA VAL A 31 8.26 -17.65 4.16
C VAL A 31 9.74 -17.33 4.27
N GLU A 32 10.51 -17.69 3.24
CA GLU A 32 11.94 -17.48 3.20
C GLU A 32 12.28 -15.99 3.11
N ALA A 33 13.51 -15.65 3.53
CA ALA A 33 14.07 -14.33 3.38
C ALA A 33 14.10 -13.94 1.89
N LYS A 34 13.69 -12.70 1.59
CA LYS A 34 13.58 -12.22 0.21
C LYS A 34 14.35 -10.93 0.02
N TYR A 35 15.11 -10.85 -1.07
CA TYR A 35 15.73 -9.62 -1.53
C TYR A 35 14.78 -8.85 -2.45
N CYS A 36 14.50 -7.59 -2.12
CA CYS A 36 13.66 -6.66 -2.89
C CYS A 36 14.57 -5.56 -3.47
N GLY A 37 15.24 -5.86 -4.61
CA GLY A 37 16.29 -4.99 -5.14
C GLY A 37 15.88 -4.08 -6.31
N GLU A 38 14.62 -4.09 -6.77
CA GLU A 38 14.22 -3.33 -7.95
C GLU A 38 14.00 -1.84 -7.67
N ILE A 39 13.49 -1.48 -6.50
CA ILE A 39 13.20 -0.09 -6.13
C ILE A 39 14.00 0.30 -4.89
N GLU A 40 14.02 -0.57 -3.89
CA GLU A 40 14.78 -0.39 -2.65
C GLU A 40 15.64 -1.64 -2.41
N PRO A 41 16.96 -1.49 -2.21
CA PRO A 41 17.86 -2.62 -2.01
C PRO A 41 17.73 -3.16 -0.57
N VAL A 42 16.56 -3.74 -0.25
CA VAL A 42 16.21 -4.23 1.08
C VAL A 42 16.15 -5.75 1.11
N PHE A 43 16.76 -6.34 2.12
CA PHE A 43 16.63 -7.75 2.46
C PHE A 43 15.53 -7.91 3.51
N LEU A 44 14.44 -8.57 3.16
CA LEU A 44 13.37 -8.88 4.10
C LEU A 44 13.70 -10.18 4.84
N PRO A 45 13.57 -10.21 6.18
CA PRO A 45 13.83 -11.41 6.97
C PRO A 45 12.80 -12.50 6.65
N PRO A 46 13.10 -13.76 6.99
CA PRO A 46 12.11 -14.83 6.95
C PRO A 46 11.02 -14.55 7.99
N TYR A 47 9.80 -14.98 7.69
CA TYR A 47 8.67 -14.82 8.60
C TYR A 47 7.71 -16.01 8.47
N ARG A 48 6.73 -16.10 9.37
CA ARG A 48 5.69 -17.13 9.32
C ARG A 48 4.33 -16.49 9.06
N THR A 49 3.60 -17.04 8.12
CA THR A 49 2.19 -16.70 7.86
C THR A 49 1.29 -17.81 8.36
N ILE A 50 0.05 -17.48 8.71
CA ILE A 50 -0.91 -18.48 9.15
C ILE A 50 -1.98 -18.65 8.07
N GLY A 51 -2.23 -19.91 7.73
CA GLY A 51 -3.34 -20.35 6.93
C GLY A 51 -4.36 -21.12 7.79
N PHE A 52 -5.56 -21.29 7.28
CA PHE A 52 -6.62 -22.07 7.90
C PHE A 52 -7.11 -23.15 6.93
N ASN A 53 -7.28 -24.37 7.43
CA ASN A 53 -7.81 -25.48 6.66
C ASN A 53 -8.99 -26.11 7.41
N GLN A 54 -10.19 -25.92 6.91
CA GLN A 54 -11.43 -26.46 7.49
C GLN A 54 -11.53 -28.00 7.44
N ARG A 55 -10.68 -28.67 6.69
CA ARG A 55 -10.67 -30.15 6.60
C ARG A 55 -9.92 -30.82 7.74
N LEU A 56 -9.06 -30.12 8.43
CA LEU A 56 -8.27 -30.62 9.56
C LEU A 56 -9.11 -30.59 10.83
N LYS A 57 -9.92 -31.62 11.07
CA LYS A 57 -10.88 -31.69 12.19
C LYS A 57 -10.59 -32.77 13.22
N VAL A 58 -9.64 -33.64 12.91
CA VAL A 58 -9.31 -34.80 13.78
C VAL A 58 -8.44 -34.29 14.92
N ASN A 59 -8.88 -34.56 16.15
CA ASN A 59 -8.15 -34.18 17.36
C ASN A 59 -6.78 -34.89 17.40
N ASP A 60 -5.70 -34.14 17.44
CA ASP A 60 -4.32 -34.63 17.60
C ASP A 60 -3.86 -34.63 19.07
N GLY A 61 -4.70 -34.12 19.98
CA GLY A 61 -4.41 -34.04 21.41
C GLY A 61 -3.59 -32.81 21.83
N LEU A 62 -3.05 -32.05 20.89
CA LEU A 62 -2.16 -30.92 21.19
C LEU A 62 -2.89 -29.79 21.94
N LEU A 63 -4.09 -29.43 21.47
CA LEU A 63 -4.89 -28.40 22.11
C LEU A 63 -5.32 -28.81 23.52
N VAL A 64 -5.77 -30.06 23.72
CA VAL A 64 -6.12 -30.57 25.06
C VAL A 64 -4.93 -30.53 26.01
N GLN A 65 -3.74 -30.90 25.52
CA GLN A 65 -2.51 -30.82 26.33
C GLN A 65 -2.20 -29.40 26.78
N SER A 66 -2.45 -28.41 25.95
CA SER A 66 -2.31 -26.98 26.34
C SER A 66 -3.27 -26.63 27.48
N TYR A 67 -4.51 -27.10 27.45
CA TYR A 67 -5.47 -26.92 28.53
C TYR A 67 -5.03 -27.63 29.83
N MET A 68 -4.57 -28.88 29.72
CA MET A 68 -4.04 -29.60 30.88
C MET A 68 -2.91 -28.83 31.56
N THR A 69 -2.00 -28.29 30.79
CA THR A 69 -0.85 -27.55 31.32
C THR A 69 -1.28 -26.18 31.91
N ALA A 70 -2.21 -25.48 31.27
CA ALA A 70 -2.64 -24.16 31.70
C ALA A 70 -3.48 -24.18 32.99
N TYR A 71 -4.23 -25.25 33.20
CA TYR A 71 -5.17 -25.35 34.35
C TYR A 71 -4.78 -26.43 35.38
N ASP A 72 -3.64 -27.09 35.20
CA ASP A 72 -3.21 -28.24 36.01
C ASP A 72 -4.34 -29.28 36.15
N ALA A 73 -5.01 -29.58 35.06
CA ALA A 73 -6.20 -30.39 35.00
C ALA A 73 -5.91 -31.78 34.44
N SER A 74 -6.72 -32.74 34.87
CA SER A 74 -6.71 -34.08 34.26
C SER A 74 -7.22 -34.03 32.80
N TYR A 75 -6.83 -34.99 31.98
CA TYR A 75 -7.25 -35.07 30.59
C TYR A 75 -8.78 -34.96 30.39
N PRO A 76 -9.62 -35.70 31.12
CA PRO A 76 -11.07 -35.59 30.95
C PRO A 76 -11.61 -34.19 31.29
N ALA A 77 -11.07 -33.53 32.31
CA ALA A 77 -11.49 -32.19 32.69
C ALA A 77 -11.03 -31.13 31.68
N ALA A 78 -9.78 -31.22 31.21
CA ALA A 78 -9.24 -30.36 30.18
C ALA A 78 -9.98 -30.52 28.84
N HIS A 79 -10.33 -31.74 28.47
CA HIS A 79 -11.09 -32.03 27.26
C HIS A 79 -12.48 -31.42 27.30
N LEU A 80 -13.18 -31.59 28.41
CA LEU A 80 -14.51 -31.00 28.59
C LEU A 80 -14.50 -29.47 28.52
N GLN A 81 -13.47 -28.85 29.15
CA GLN A 81 -13.31 -27.39 29.09
C GLN A 81 -13.00 -26.90 27.68
N MET A 82 -12.11 -27.61 26.98
CA MET A 82 -11.77 -27.32 25.58
C MET A 82 -13.00 -27.41 24.67
N GLU A 83 -13.80 -28.49 24.80
CA GLU A 83 -15.02 -28.66 24.00
C GLU A 83 -16.01 -27.54 24.23
N LYS A 84 -16.20 -27.10 25.48
CA LYS A 84 -17.04 -25.97 25.82
C LYS A 84 -16.52 -24.67 25.17
N ASP A 85 -15.24 -24.39 25.28
CA ASP A 85 -14.64 -23.17 24.69
C ASP A 85 -14.73 -23.18 23.15
N ILE A 86 -14.66 -24.37 22.52
CA ILE A 86 -14.89 -24.53 21.08
C ILE A 86 -16.36 -24.25 20.73
N GLU A 87 -17.29 -24.77 21.50
CA GLU A 87 -18.72 -24.52 21.31
C GLU A 87 -19.05 -23.04 21.45
N ASP A 88 -18.53 -22.39 22.47
CA ASP A 88 -18.71 -20.95 22.71
C ASP A 88 -18.13 -20.14 21.53
N MET A 89 -16.93 -20.50 21.03
CA MET A 89 -16.31 -19.87 19.86
C MET A 89 -17.16 -20.04 18.59
N VAL A 90 -17.69 -21.24 18.35
CA VAL A 90 -18.54 -21.52 17.19
C VAL A 90 -19.85 -20.75 17.27
N ASN A 91 -20.47 -20.70 18.44
CA ASN A 91 -21.70 -19.94 18.68
C ASN A 91 -21.48 -18.43 18.46
N ASP A 92 -20.39 -17.88 18.97
CA ASP A 92 -20.02 -16.49 18.75
C ASP A 92 -19.82 -16.19 17.25
N LEU A 93 -19.13 -17.09 16.54
CA LEU A 93 -18.94 -16.97 15.08
C LEU A 93 -20.28 -17.05 14.32
N GLU A 94 -21.22 -17.86 14.79
CA GLU A 94 -22.54 -17.97 14.19
C GLU A 94 -23.40 -16.73 14.40
N MET A 95 -23.34 -16.15 15.60
CA MET A 95 -24.10 -14.98 15.96
C MET A 95 -23.56 -13.68 15.36
N THR A 96 -22.26 -13.52 15.35
CA THR A 96 -21.60 -12.27 14.91
C THR A 96 -21.12 -12.31 13.46
N GLY A 97 -20.98 -13.52 12.87
CA GLY A 97 -20.43 -13.73 11.55
C GLY A 97 -18.90 -13.66 11.47
N ALA A 98 -18.24 -13.27 12.58
CA ALA A 98 -16.77 -13.17 12.65
C ALA A 98 -16.29 -13.47 14.07
N TYR A 99 -15.12 -14.12 14.17
CA TYR A 99 -14.45 -14.37 15.45
C TYR A 99 -12.98 -13.94 15.35
N GLU A 100 -12.55 -13.12 16.29
CA GLU A 100 -11.19 -12.60 16.33
C GLU A 100 -10.28 -13.52 17.16
N LEU A 101 -9.17 -13.93 16.57
CA LEU A 101 -8.15 -14.78 17.19
C LEU A 101 -6.93 -13.96 17.61
N ASN A 102 -7.13 -12.94 18.43
CA ASN A 102 -6.07 -12.06 18.94
C ASN A 102 -5.04 -11.67 17.83
N ASN A 103 -3.78 -12.04 18.02
CA ASN A 103 -2.66 -11.71 17.11
C ASN A 103 -2.52 -12.68 15.92
N ILE A 104 -3.46 -13.60 15.71
CA ILE A 104 -3.39 -14.59 14.64
C ILE A 104 -4.15 -14.11 13.42
N GLY A 105 -5.37 -13.60 13.60
CA GLY A 105 -6.23 -13.17 12.52
C GLY A 105 -7.72 -13.23 12.88
N VAL A 106 -8.56 -13.12 11.84
CA VAL A 106 -10.02 -13.12 11.97
C VAL A 106 -10.61 -14.23 11.12
N VAL A 107 -11.43 -15.07 11.77
CA VAL A 107 -12.26 -16.07 11.10
C VAL A 107 -13.62 -15.46 10.78
N LYS A 108 -14.12 -15.65 9.56
CA LYS A 108 -15.42 -15.18 9.10
C LYS A 108 -16.24 -16.31 8.52
N LYS A 109 -17.52 -16.35 8.86
CA LYS A 109 -18.49 -17.29 8.29
C LYS A 109 -19.14 -16.66 7.05
N GLY A 110 -18.97 -17.30 5.89
CA GLY A 110 -19.61 -16.90 4.64
C GLY A 110 -21.03 -17.47 4.48
N LEU A 111 -21.76 -16.96 3.47
CA LEU A 111 -23.16 -17.31 3.19
C LEU A 111 -23.41 -18.80 2.94
N ASN A 112 -22.41 -19.57 2.50
CA ASN A 112 -22.52 -21.01 2.19
C ASN A 112 -21.92 -21.90 3.29
N ASN A 113 -21.91 -21.45 4.54
CA ASN A 113 -21.23 -22.17 5.64
C ASN A 113 -19.71 -22.34 5.43
N ASN A 114 -19.14 -21.63 4.46
CA ASN A 114 -17.71 -21.62 4.19
C ASN A 114 -17.02 -20.70 5.20
N ILE A 115 -15.97 -21.21 5.83
CA ILE A 115 -15.16 -20.44 6.77
C ILE A 115 -13.99 -19.84 6.01
N THR A 116 -13.86 -18.53 6.07
CA THR A 116 -12.72 -17.78 5.52
C THR A 116 -11.88 -17.25 6.68
N PHE A 117 -10.57 -17.27 6.52
CA PHE A 117 -9.63 -16.78 7.52
C PHE A 117 -8.77 -15.68 6.89
N THR A 118 -8.64 -14.58 7.59
CA THR A 118 -7.76 -13.46 7.24
C THR A 118 -6.68 -13.37 8.29
N PRO A 119 -5.41 -13.71 7.99
CA PRO A 119 -4.31 -13.60 8.96
C PRO A 119 -3.99 -12.14 9.26
N VAL A 120 -3.35 -11.89 10.40
CA VAL A 120 -2.74 -10.59 10.70
C VAL A 120 -1.54 -10.38 9.79
N GLU A 121 -1.39 -9.19 9.22
CA GLU A 121 -0.33 -8.86 8.25
C GLU A 121 1.10 -8.99 8.83
N THR A 122 1.26 -8.77 10.13
CA THR A 122 2.56 -8.85 10.80
C THR A 122 3.09 -10.27 10.97
N GLY A 123 2.28 -11.29 10.66
CA GLY A 123 2.62 -12.69 10.88
C GLY A 123 2.75 -13.07 12.35
N VAL A 124 2.84 -14.38 12.63
CA VAL A 124 3.14 -14.86 13.98
C VAL A 124 4.65 -14.83 14.20
N LEU A 125 5.09 -14.14 15.25
CA LEU A 125 6.47 -14.15 15.69
C LEU A 125 6.85 -15.56 16.14
N SER A 126 7.83 -16.14 15.50
CA SER A 126 8.44 -17.38 15.98
C SER A 126 9.65 -17.04 16.85
N PRO A 127 9.85 -17.70 18.01
CA PRO A 127 11.03 -17.48 18.83
C PRO A 127 12.34 -17.63 18.07
N ALA A 128 12.39 -18.56 17.11
CA ALA A 128 13.56 -18.80 16.25
C ALA A 128 13.87 -17.65 15.28
N LEU A 129 12.92 -16.77 15.02
CA LEU A 129 13.07 -15.61 14.12
C LEU A 129 13.16 -14.28 14.89
N TYR A 130 13.27 -14.35 16.21
CA TYR A 130 13.33 -13.16 17.06
C TYR A 130 14.60 -12.36 16.79
N GLY A 131 14.45 -11.05 16.63
CA GLY A 131 15.60 -10.16 16.37
C GLY A 131 16.02 -10.06 14.92
N LEU A 132 15.38 -10.77 14.00
CA LEU A 132 15.57 -10.57 12.57
C LEU A 132 14.75 -9.39 12.09
N TYR A 133 15.39 -8.46 11.39
CA TYR A 133 14.76 -7.29 10.78
C TYR A 133 15.27 -7.09 9.36
N SER A 134 14.64 -6.18 8.64
CA SER A 134 15.06 -5.84 7.28
C SER A 134 16.40 -5.09 7.29
N TYR A 135 17.24 -5.40 6.31
CA TYR A 135 18.54 -4.75 6.11
C TYR A 135 18.58 -4.12 4.73
N GLU A 136 19.02 -2.87 4.68
CA GLU A 136 19.38 -2.23 3.44
C GLU A 136 20.79 -2.67 3.03
N ILE A 137 20.92 -3.23 1.83
CA ILE A 137 22.18 -3.67 1.27
C ILE A 137 22.47 -2.84 0.03
N GLU A 138 23.44 -1.95 0.12
CA GLU A 138 23.89 -1.22 -1.06
C GLU A 138 24.48 -2.18 -2.10
N SER A 139 24.15 -1.96 -3.37
CA SER A 139 24.75 -2.73 -4.46
C SER A 139 26.25 -2.50 -4.51
N LEU A 140 27.02 -3.53 -4.91
CA LEU A 140 28.47 -3.43 -5.03
C LEU A 140 28.87 -2.28 -5.98
N GLU A 141 28.12 -2.06 -7.04
CA GLU A 141 28.34 -0.93 -7.98
C GLU A 141 28.12 0.43 -7.29
N GLY A 142 27.12 0.56 -6.43
CA GLY A 142 26.87 1.76 -5.64
C GLY A 142 28.02 2.06 -4.68
N CYS A 143 28.53 1.03 -3.99
CA CYS A 143 29.69 1.14 -3.10
C CYS A 143 30.97 1.54 -3.86
N ILE A 144 31.19 0.97 -5.04
CA ILE A 144 32.35 1.32 -5.88
C ILE A 144 32.27 2.77 -6.33
N LYS A 145 31.11 3.22 -6.86
CA LYS A 145 30.90 4.60 -7.28
C LYS A 145 31.08 5.61 -6.15
N LYS A 146 30.58 5.31 -4.95
CA LYS A 146 30.78 6.15 -3.76
C LYS A 146 32.28 6.25 -3.42
N ARG A 147 32.97 5.13 -3.41
CA ARG A 147 34.41 5.09 -3.08
C ARG A 147 35.27 5.81 -4.12
N GLU A 148 34.91 5.77 -5.39
CA GLU A 148 35.57 6.53 -6.48
C GLU A 148 35.30 8.03 -6.35
N ALA A 149 34.06 8.41 -6.02
CA ALA A 149 33.70 9.81 -5.77
C ALA A 149 34.45 10.38 -4.55
N GLU A 150 34.53 9.63 -3.45
CA GLU A 150 35.30 10.02 -2.26
C GLU A 150 36.80 10.18 -2.56
N LYS A 151 37.39 9.23 -3.31
CA LYS A 151 38.80 9.34 -3.74
C LYS A 151 39.04 10.57 -4.62
N SER A 152 38.13 10.86 -5.56
CA SER A 152 38.25 12.04 -6.42
C SER A 152 38.13 13.35 -5.62
N LEU A 153 37.28 13.40 -4.61
CA LEU A 153 37.16 14.54 -3.70
C LEU A 153 38.43 14.71 -2.83
N GLN A 154 39.01 13.61 -2.33
CA GLN A 154 40.25 13.65 -1.56
C GLN A 154 41.45 14.12 -2.42
N ILE A 155 41.55 13.65 -3.66
CA ILE A 155 42.59 14.09 -4.62
C ILE A 155 42.41 15.58 -4.95
N ALA A 156 41.18 16.05 -5.15
CA ALA A 156 40.89 17.45 -5.39
C ALA A 156 41.24 18.33 -4.16
N ALA A 157 40.92 17.88 -2.96
CA ALA A 157 41.27 18.57 -1.70
C ALA A 157 42.79 18.62 -1.51
N MET A 158 43.49 17.52 -1.80
CA MET A 158 44.96 17.44 -1.70
C MET A 158 45.66 18.34 -2.70
N ASN A 159 45.13 18.44 -3.93
CA ASN A 159 45.63 19.35 -4.95
C ASN A 159 45.42 20.84 -4.61
N LEU A 160 44.34 21.15 -3.90
CA LEU A 160 44.10 22.51 -3.35
C LEU A 160 45.09 22.88 -2.24
N THR A 161 45.53 21.90 -1.46
CA THR A 161 46.50 22.13 -0.36
C THR A 161 47.93 22.28 -0.89
N ILE A 162 48.31 21.62 -1.98
CA ILE A 162 49.64 21.68 -2.59
C ILE A 162 49.84 22.99 -3.37
N ASN A 163 48.77 23.61 -3.89
CA ASN A 163 48.85 24.84 -4.69
C ASN A 163 48.62 26.13 -3.83
N GLY A 164 48.73 26.02 -2.52
CA GLY A 164 48.51 27.14 -1.58
C GLY A 164 49.61 28.20 -1.52
N ASP A 165 50.71 28.11 -2.28
CA ASP A 165 51.86 29.04 -2.26
C ASP A 165 52.18 29.68 -3.61
N VAL A 166 51.19 29.97 -4.43
CA VAL A 166 51.41 30.83 -5.60
C VAL A 166 50.34 31.92 -5.63
N GLN A 167 50.76 33.12 -5.29
CA GLN A 167 49.98 34.34 -5.52
C GLN A 167 49.65 34.43 -7.01
N THR A 168 48.36 34.40 -7.33
CA THR A 168 47.91 34.79 -8.66
C THR A 168 46.65 35.61 -8.60
N GLU A 169 46.72 36.74 -9.24
CA GLU A 169 45.76 37.79 -9.49
C GLU A 169 44.31 37.32 -9.65
N LYS A 170 43.42 38.07 -8.99
CA LYS A 170 41.97 38.06 -9.18
C LYS A 170 41.63 38.28 -10.69
N LYS A 171 41.13 37.26 -11.36
CA LYS A 171 40.27 37.39 -12.54
C LYS A 171 38.80 37.19 -12.14
N PRO A 172 37.87 37.95 -12.76
CA PRO A 172 36.48 37.92 -12.37
C PRO A 172 35.84 36.56 -12.65
N ASN A 173 34.92 36.16 -11.76
CA ASN A 173 34.20 34.89 -11.73
C ASN A 173 33.44 34.61 -13.04
N ASP A 174 34.01 33.78 -13.90
CA ASP A 174 33.22 33.06 -14.88
C ASP A 174 32.63 31.83 -14.19
N ILE A 175 31.36 31.91 -13.88
CA ILE A 175 30.57 30.76 -13.40
C ILE A 175 30.33 29.85 -14.62
N VAL A 176 31.20 28.88 -14.84
CA VAL A 176 30.97 27.85 -15.86
C VAL A 176 29.96 26.86 -15.33
N ILE A 177 28.68 27.14 -15.58
CA ILE A 177 27.61 26.17 -15.35
C ILE A 177 27.74 25.07 -16.42
N ARG A 178 28.35 23.94 -16.05
CA ARG A 178 28.33 22.75 -16.89
C ARG A 178 26.92 22.16 -16.86
N MET A 179 26.05 22.68 -17.73
CA MET A 179 24.72 22.09 -17.94
C MET A 179 24.87 20.81 -18.78
N ASN A 180 24.33 19.73 -18.25
CA ASN A 180 24.28 18.44 -18.93
C ASN A 180 23.38 18.59 -20.18
N ARG A 181 23.87 18.19 -21.34
CA ARG A 181 23.22 18.38 -22.66
C ARG A 181 21.79 17.83 -22.70
N HIS A 182 21.55 16.74 -21.98
CA HIS A 182 20.20 16.15 -21.82
C HIS A 182 19.20 17.05 -21.09
N TRP A 183 19.67 17.93 -20.21
CA TRP A 183 18.80 18.86 -19.49
C TRP A 183 18.34 20.02 -20.37
N LEU A 184 19.18 20.43 -21.32
CA LEU A 184 18.84 21.44 -22.33
C LEU A 184 17.78 20.90 -23.30
N ASP A 185 17.89 19.65 -23.76
CA ASP A 185 16.93 19.03 -24.66
C ASP A 185 15.57 18.85 -23.97
N PHE A 186 15.57 18.54 -22.67
CA PHE A 186 14.34 18.43 -21.86
C PHE A 186 13.68 19.81 -21.65
N ALA A 187 14.44 20.85 -21.35
CA ALA A 187 13.93 22.19 -21.16
C ALA A 187 13.30 22.78 -22.45
N VAL A 188 13.91 22.49 -23.61
CA VAL A 188 13.39 22.92 -24.92
C VAL A 188 12.08 22.19 -25.24
N SER A 189 11.98 20.89 -24.97
CA SER A 189 10.77 20.12 -25.24
C SER A 189 9.59 20.56 -24.37
N VAL A 190 9.84 20.87 -23.09
CA VAL A 190 8.82 21.40 -22.17
C VAL A 190 8.34 22.77 -22.60
N ALA A 191 9.25 23.65 -23.03
CA ALA A 191 8.88 24.98 -23.52
C ALA A 191 8.02 24.90 -24.79
N ALA A 192 8.37 24.02 -25.74
CA ALA A 192 7.59 23.80 -26.95
C ALA A 192 6.17 23.25 -26.65
N ALA A 193 6.05 22.29 -25.72
CA ALA A 193 4.77 21.76 -25.28
C ALA A 193 3.89 22.84 -24.61
N ALA A 194 4.49 23.68 -23.78
CA ALA A 194 3.78 24.79 -23.13
C ALA A 194 3.28 25.82 -24.14
N LEU A 195 4.07 26.15 -25.16
CA LEU A 195 3.64 27.08 -26.25
C LEU A 195 2.49 26.50 -27.07
N LEU A 196 2.54 25.21 -27.42
CA LEU A 196 1.44 24.55 -28.13
C LEU A 196 0.16 24.51 -27.28
N PHE A 197 0.27 24.22 -26.00
CA PHE A 197 -0.86 24.24 -25.08
C PHE A 197 -1.48 25.64 -24.97
N PHE A 198 -0.64 26.69 -24.90
CA PHE A 198 -1.11 28.07 -24.84
C PHE A 198 -1.79 28.51 -26.14
N CYS A 199 -1.23 28.13 -27.29
CA CYS A 199 -1.85 28.39 -28.60
C CYS A 199 -3.18 27.67 -28.76
N PHE A 200 -3.28 26.41 -28.30
CA PHE A 200 -4.49 25.61 -28.37
C PHE A 200 -5.58 26.19 -27.43
N SER A 201 -5.19 26.57 -26.21
CA SER A 201 -6.11 27.22 -25.25
C SER A 201 -6.61 28.58 -25.77
N TYR A 202 -5.74 29.37 -26.43
CA TYR A 202 -6.12 30.66 -26.99
C TYR A 202 -7.10 30.50 -28.15
N THR A 203 -6.90 29.52 -29.04
CA THR A 203 -7.82 29.23 -30.15
C THR A 203 -9.15 28.67 -29.68
N ALA A 204 -9.15 27.79 -28.63
CA ALA A 204 -10.36 27.29 -28.01
C ALA A 204 -11.18 28.40 -27.36
N MET A 205 -10.53 29.32 -26.64
CA MET A 205 -11.20 30.46 -26.00
C MET A 205 -11.80 31.43 -27.01
N ARG A 206 -11.15 31.57 -28.19
CA ARG A 206 -11.69 32.41 -29.28
C ARG A 206 -12.89 31.79 -29.95
N ASN A 207 -12.94 30.47 -30.09
CA ASN A 207 -14.11 29.74 -30.62
C ASN A 207 -15.31 29.78 -29.68
N ILE A 208 -15.08 29.70 -28.35
CA ILE A 208 -16.18 29.79 -27.36
C ILE A 208 -16.83 31.18 -27.39
N ASN A 209 -16.03 32.25 -27.54
CA ASN A 209 -16.58 33.59 -27.64
C ASN A 209 -17.37 33.83 -28.93
N GLN A 210 -17.02 33.15 -30.03
CA GLN A 210 -17.74 33.27 -31.28
C GLN A 210 -19.06 32.48 -31.29
N GLU A 211 -19.13 31.38 -30.53
CA GLU A 211 -20.34 30.59 -30.37
C GLU A 211 -21.34 31.22 -29.38
N SER A 212 -20.88 31.98 -28.40
CA SER A 212 -21.73 32.71 -27.47
C SER A 212 -22.44 33.88 -28.12
N ASP A 213 -21.83 34.56 -29.09
CA ASP A 213 -22.46 35.65 -29.83
C ASP A 213 -23.57 35.15 -30.76
N THR A 214 -23.45 33.93 -31.30
CA THR A 214 -24.49 33.29 -32.15
C THR A 214 -25.66 32.78 -31.33
N ILE A 215 -25.44 32.31 -30.11
CA ILE A 215 -26.52 31.80 -29.24
C ILE A 215 -27.32 32.97 -28.64
N VAL A 216 -26.67 34.08 -28.29
CA VAL A 216 -27.38 35.26 -27.78
C VAL A 216 -28.27 35.92 -28.82
N ALA A 217 -27.85 35.91 -30.08
CA ALA A 217 -28.67 36.41 -31.20
C ALA A 217 -29.94 35.59 -31.49
N ALA A 218 -29.95 34.29 -31.12
CA ALA A 218 -31.08 33.38 -31.29
C ALA A 218 -32.13 33.49 -30.17
N PHE A 219 -31.82 34.09 -29.04
CA PHE A 219 -32.71 34.15 -27.87
C PHE A 219 -33.42 35.48 -27.64
N TYR A 220 -33.13 36.54 -28.43
CA TYR A 220 -33.87 37.80 -28.36
C TYR A 220 -34.73 37.96 -29.64
N PRO A 221 -36.05 37.77 -29.58
CA PRO A 221 -36.93 38.13 -30.70
C PRO A 221 -36.99 39.65 -30.78
N MET A 222 -36.63 40.20 -31.96
CA MET A 222 -36.78 41.63 -32.28
C MET A 222 -38.26 42.03 -32.19
N PRO A 223 -38.58 43.18 -31.59
CA PRO A 223 -39.96 43.70 -31.56
C PRO A 223 -40.40 44.05 -32.98
N ASN A 224 -41.48 43.48 -33.39
CA ASN A 224 -42.13 43.69 -34.69
C ASN A 224 -42.67 45.13 -34.77
N LYS A 225 -42.13 45.91 -35.69
CA LYS A 225 -42.56 47.29 -36.00
C LYS A 225 -43.86 47.20 -36.79
N GLN A 226 -44.98 47.42 -36.12
CA GLN A 226 -46.27 47.57 -36.78
C GLN A 226 -46.29 48.88 -37.60
N THR A 227 -46.30 48.75 -38.92
CA THR A 227 -46.75 49.76 -39.84
C THR A 227 -48.27 49.63 -39.98
N GLY A 228 -48.94 50.70 -39.51
CA GLY A 228 -50.39 50.81 -39.68
C GLY A 228 -50.77 51.04 -41.08
N THR A 229 -51.94 50.52 -41.49
CA THR A 229 -52.78 51.11 -42.51
C THR A 229 -54.29 50.87 -42.21
N LYS A 230 -54.98 51.94 -42.38
CA LYS A 230 -56.31 52.34 -42.14
C LYS A 230 -57.42 51.46 -42.78
N SER A 231 -58.54 51.57 -42.08
CA SER A 231 -59.92 51.77 -42.60
C SER A 231 -60.55 50.56 -43.33
N VAL A 232 -61.82 50.23 -43.13
CA VAL A 232 -63.06 50.99 -43.30
C VAL A 232 -64.20 50.16 -42.76
N SER A 233 -65.15 50.86 -42.17
CA SER A 233 -66.50 50.54 -41.76
C SER A 233 -67.34 49.65 -42.68
N GLN A 234 -68.30 48.91 -42.14
CA GLN A 234 -69.75 49.03 -42.40
C GLN A 234 -70.52 47.93 -41.64
N ASP A 235 -71.37 48.36 -40.73
CA ASP A 235 -72.83 48.36 -40.72
C ASP A 235 -73.57 46.98 -40.81
N ILE A 236 -74.14 46.63 -39.68
CA ILE A 236 -75.60 46.54 -39.31
C ILE A 236 -76.49 45.66 -40.27
N PRO A 237 -77.49 44.89 -39.77
CA PRO A 237 -78.36 45.15 -38.59
C PRO A 237 -78.24 44.06 -37.52
#